data_8775d2a51434fcdd3730bbb2d7f2124b
#
_entry.id   8775d2a51434fcdd3730bbb2d7f2124b
#
_cell.length_a   1.000
_cell.length_b   1.000
_cell.length_c   1.000
_cell.angle_alpha   90.00
_cell.angle_beta   90.00
_cell.angle_gamma   90.00
#
_symmetry.space_group_name_H-M   'P 1'
#
loop_
_entity.id
_entity.type
_entity.pdbx_description
1 polymer ?
#
loop_
_entity_poly.entity_id
_entity_poly.type
_entity_poly.pdbx_seq_one_letter_code
_entity_poly.pdbx_strand_id
1 'polypeptide(L)'
;MTGMNRYIYIIISVALFALSYLFNYNDHRDELHGTINREFKQEARTWCDSIMIIKNEFHSDNGTCSDDFPKNKNLYLEMEEGEVVISPKFYNPDSYLKYEHDFTETAFLVCNEQKFDYYFSTTDSLFNNMVTRLGIKADVATTVYAKSLFDMFVSEDSMNVNAPYVRTFQAREVEGFTTDSVSLGICGQGKIIGTVDIPASEIIKGMEPLAKWQFVALALIVLLYLPAIYVPKRLRYMQNVKFIGNTCIDFNTNTVYYWNGGKLSLTDKRAEVLKMFVDSAPEYRL
;
A
#
# COMPACT_ATOMS: atom_id res chain seq x y z
N MET A 1 33.95 29.74 -2.30
CA MET A 1 33.04 28.63 -2.66
C MET A 1 32.19 29.11 -3.82
N THR A 2 32.38 28.54 -4.98
CA THR A 2 31.72 28.91 -6.23
C THR A 2 30.21 28.60 -6.14
N GLY A 3 29.38 29.44 -6.75
CA GLY A 3 27.89 29.30 -6.68
C GLY A 3 27.36 27.93 -7.07
N MET A 4 28.09 27.19 -7.88
CA MET A 4 27.76 25.83 -8.32
C MET A 4 27.70 24.81 -7.15
N ASN A 5 28.63 24.92 -6.18
CA ASN A 5 28.65 24.01 -5.03
C ASN A 5 27.42 24.18 -4.11
N ARG A 6 26.85 25.39 -4.01
CA ARG A 6 25.65 25.63 -3.17
C ARG A 6 24.40 24.91 -3.73
N TYR A 7 24.23 24.89 -5.05
CA TYR A 7 23.09 24.20 -5.69
C TYR A 7 23.16 22.68 -5.50
N ILE A 8 24.38 22.12 -5.57
CA ILE A 8 24.60 20.69 -5.38
C ILE A 8 24.19 20.28 -3.95
N TYR A 9 24.60 21.03 -2.93
CA TYR A 9 24.23 20.74 -1.53
C TYR A 9 22.71 20.75 -1.30
N ILE A 10 21.98 21.65 -1.97
CA ILE A 10 20.53 21.73 -1.83
C ILE A 10 19.85 20.56 -2.50
N ILE A 11 20.26 20.25 -3.73
CA ILE A 11 19.71 19.11 -4.45
C ILE A 11 19.93 17.82 -3.64
N ILE A 12 21.13 17.65 -3.08
CA ILE A 12 21.44 16.51 -2.21
C ILE A 12 20.56 16.53 -0.95
N SER A 13 20.41 17.66 -0.28
CA SER A 13 19.57 17.75 0.92
C SER A 13 18.10 17.46 0.61
N VAL A 14 17.55 17.99 -0.47
CA VAL A 14 16.18 17.71 -0.92
C VAL A 14 16.00 16.23 -1.24
N ALA A 15 16.96 15.63 -1.93
CA ALA A 15 16.94 14.21 -2.25
C ALA A 15 16.98 13.33 -0.99
N LEU A 16 17.85 13.66 -0.02
CA LEU A 16 17.94 12.92 1.24
C LEU A 16 16.64 13.02 2.07
N PHE A 17 16.02 14.20 2.13
CA PHE A 17 14.74 14.36 2.82
C PHE A 17 13.62 13.59 2.13
N ALA A 18 13.56 13.63 0.79
CA ALA A 18 12.58 12.87 0.03
C ALA A 18 12.75 11.36 0.21
N LEU A 19 13.99 10.87 0.19
CA LEU A 19 14.30 9.46 0.45
C LEU A 19 13.91 9.05 1.88
N SER A 20 14.20 9.87 2.88
CA SER A 20 13.81 9.61 4.28
C SER A 20 12.28 9.55 4.43
N TYR A 21 11.55 10.46 3.77
CA TYR A 21 10.09 10.44 3.78
C TYR A 21 9.53 9.17 3.12
N LEU A 22 10.05 8.79 1.95
CA LEU A 22 9.64 7.59 1.24
C LEU A 22 9.94 6.33 2.06
N PHE A 23 11.07 6.29 2.75
CA PHE A 23 11.41 5.19 3.65
C PHE A 23 10.40 5.05 4.78
N ASN A 24 10.12 6.15 5.51
CA ASN A 24 9.14 6.13 6.60
C ASN A 24 7.72 5.80 6.12
N TYR A 25 7.35 6.26 4.92
CA TYR A 25 6.06 5.92 4.30
C TYR A 25 5.96 4.42 4.01
N ASN A 26 6.99 3.83 3.41
CA ASN A 26 7.00 2.42 3.08
C ASN A 26 7.05 1.56 4.35
N ASP A 27 7.85 1.93 5.34
CA ASP A 27 7.96 1.22 6.61
C ASP A 27 6.59 1.16 7.33
N HIS A 28 5.91 2.30 7.44
CA HIS A 28 4.58 2.35 8.04
C HIS A 28 3.52 1.59 7.22
N ARG A 29 3.58 1.66 5.89
CA ARG A 29 2.71 0.86 5.03
C ARG A 29 2.91 -0.63 5.27
N ASP A 30 4.16 -1.08 5.35
CA ASP A 30 4.50 -2.49 5.55
C ASP A 30 4.11 -2.97 6.97
N GLU A 31 4.19 -2.10 7.97
CA GLU A 31 3.66 -2.33 9.32
C GLU A 31 2.14 -2.53 9.33
N LEU A 32 1.39 -1.66 8.61
CA LEU A 32 -0.05 -1.79 8.46
C LEU A 32 -0.43 -3.09 7.76
N HIS A 33 0.26 -3.43 6.66
CA HIS A 33 0.07 -4.70 5.95
C HIS A 33 0.34 -5.91 6.87
N GLY A 34 1.42 -5.87 7.64
CA GLY A 34 1.76 -6.91 8.61
C GLY A 34 0.71 -7.07 9.70
N THR A 35 0.17 -5.96 10.20
CA THR A 35 -0.89 -5.96 11.21
C THR A 35 -2.19 -6.55 10.66
N ILE A 36 -2.64 -6.09 9.49
CA ILE A 36 -3.83 -6.62 8.83
C ILE A 36 -3.68 -8.12 8.55
N ASN A 37 -2.53 -8.54 8.04
CA ASN A 37 -2.26 -9.92 7.73
C ASN A 37 -2.33 -10.83 8.97
N ARG A 38 -1.78 -10.37 10.10
CA ARG A 38 -1.82 -11.09 11.37
C ARG A 38 -3.24 -11.25 11.89
N GLU A 39 -4.00 -10.15 11.94
CA GLU A 39 -5.39 -10.16 12.41
C GLU A 39 -6.28 -10.99 11.47
N PHE A 40 -6.07 -10.88 10.17
CA PHE A 40 -6.80 -11.69 9.20
C PHE A 40 -6.57 -13.19 9.42
N LYS A 41 -5.31 -13.62 9.64
CA LYS A 41 -5.02 -15.03 9.94
C LYS A 41 -5.73 -15.54 11.20
N GLN A 42 -5.86 -14.70 12.21
CA GLN A 42 -6.51 -15.07 13.47
C GLN A 42 -8.03 -15.17 13.33
N GLU A 43 -8.64 -14.24 12.60
CA GLU A 43 -10.09 -14.11 12.54
C GLU A 43 -10.75 -14.86 11.38
N ALA A 44 -10.07 -14.98 10.23
CA ALA A 44 -10.69 -15.57 9.05
C ALA A 44 -11.14 -17.01 9.27
N ARG A 45 -10.39 -17.79 10.05
CA ARG A 45 -10.80 -19.15 10.43
C ARG A 45 -12.05 -19.12 11.31
N THR A 46 -12.07 -18.26 12.32
CA THR A 46 -13.24 -18.09 13.20
C THR A 46 -14.49 -17.65 12.43
N TRP A 47 -14.33 -16.81 11.39
CA TRP A 47 -15.45 -16.43 10.52
C TRP A 47 -15.98 -17.63 9.75
N CYS A 48 -15.10 -18.42 9.15
CA CYS A 48 -15.47 -19.62 8.42
C CYS A 48 -16.17 -20.63 9.33
N ASP A 49 -15.64 -20.87 10.54
CA ASP A 49 -16.27 -21.72 11.53
C ASP A 49 -17.68 -21.21 11.90
N SER A 50 -17.83 -19.92 12.14
CA SER A 50 -19.11 -19.32 12.45
C SER A 50 -20.12 -19.45 11.29
N ILE A 51 -19.68 -19.28 10.05
CA ILE A 51 -20.50 -19.48 8.87
C ILE A 51 -20.96 -20.94 8.80
N MET A 52 -20.06 -21.89 9.04
CA MET A 52 -20.34 -23.31 9.00
C MET A 52 -21.31 -23.74 10.12
N ILE A 53 -21.10 -23.26 11.34
CA ILE A 53 -21.95 -23.57 12.51
C ILE A 53 -23.34 -22.94 12.37
N ILE A 54 -23.42 -21.66 12.03
CA ILE A 54 -24.69 -20.91 11.98
C ILE A 54 -25.58 -21.38 10.83
N LYS A 55 -24.98 -21.76 9.70
CA LYS A 55 -25.73 -22.09 8.49
C LYS A 55 -25.92 -23.57 8.26
N ASN A 56 -25.22 -24.43 8.99
CA ASN A 56 -25.42 -25.88 9.02
C ASN A 56 -25.78 -26.31 10.44
N GLU A 57 -26.82 -27.14 10.55
CA GLU A 57 -27.17 -27.88 11.75
C GLU A 57 -26.20 -29.06 12.05
N PHE A 58 -24.96 -28.97 11.59
CA PHE A 58 -23.90 -29.92 11.92
C PHE A 58 -23.44 -29.65 13.35
N HIS A 59 -24.14 -30.22 14.30
CA HIS A 59 -23.63 -30.36 15.65
C HIS A 59 -22.57 -31.47 15.63
N SER A 60 -21.30 -31.10 15.60
CA SER A 60 -20.31 -31.97 16.21
C SER A 60 -20.59 -31.91 17.73
N ASP A 61 -21.03 -32.98 18.32
CA ASP A 61 -20.99 -33.12 19.76
C ASP A 61 -19.55 -32.88 20.19
N ASN A 62 -19.29 -31.74 20.82
CA ASN A 62 -18.03 -31.43 21.48
C ASN A 62 -17.89 -32.37 22.69
N GLY A 63 -17.75 -33.67 22.42
CA GLY A 63 -17.40 -34.65 23.41
C GLY A 63 -16.02 -34.31 23.94
N THR A 64 -15.92 -34.08 25.24
CA THR A 64 -14.65 -34.04 25.95
C THR A 64 -13.84 -35.26 25.51
N CYS A 65 -12.68 -35.02 24.87
CA CYS A 65 -11.79 -36.10 24.46
C CYS A 65 -11.42 -36.92 25.71
N SER A 66 -11.98 -38.09 25.84
CA SER A 66 -11.45 -39.13 26.72
C SER A 66 -10.19 -39.69 26.11
N ASP A 67 -9.29 -40.26 26.93
CA ASP A 67 -8.06 -40.94 26.47
C ASP A 67 -8.29 -42.05 25.42
N ASP A 68 -9.54 -42.41 25.13
CA ASP A 68 -9.99 -43.38 24.14
C ASP A 68 -10.45 -42.68 22.83
N PHE A 69 -9.55 -42.05 22.12
CA PHE A 69 -9.84 -41.59 20.76
C PHE A 69 -9.58 -42.71 19.72
N PRO A 70 -10.37 -42.77 18.62
CA PRO A 70 -10.19 -43.80 17.60
C PRO A 70 -8.86 -43.59 16.87
N LYS A 71 -7.99 -44.62 16.87
CA LYS A 71 -6.70 -44.58 16.19
C LYS A 71 -6.80 -44.59 14.67
N ASN A 72 -7.87 -45.19 14.15
CA ASN A 72 -8.20 -45.22 12.71
C ASN A 72 -9.71 -45.03 12.56
N LYS A 73 -10.11 -44.09 11.74
CA LYS A 73 -11.51 -43.84 11.39
C LYS A 73 -11.62 -43.63 9.89
N ASN A 74 -12.14 -44.61 9.18
CA ASN A 74 -12.41 -44.46 7.75
C ASN A 74 -13.66 -43.60 7.59
N LEU A 75 -13.59 -42.61 6.72
CA LEU A 75 -14.68 -41.73 6.36
C LEU A 75 -14.99 -41.96 4.89
N TYR A 76 -16.24 -42.20 4.63
CA TYR A 76 -16.79 -42.45 3.29
C TYR A 76 -17.58 -41.20 2.91
N LEU A 77 -17.19 -40.55 1.82
CA LEU A 77 -17.92 -39.42 1.24
C LEU A 77 -18.47 -39.84 -0.12
N GLU A 78 -19.78 -40.02 -0.20
CA GLU A 78 -20.46 -40.19 -1.47
C GLU A 78 -20.67 -38.84 -2.14
N MET A 79 -20.21 -38.69 -3.36
CA MET A 79 -20.36 -37.52 -4.20
C MET A 79 -20.93 -37.91 -5.56
N GLU A 80 -21.40 -36.93 -6.34
CA GLU A 80 -21.93 -37.19 -7.69
C GLU A 80 -20.88 -37.84 -8.60
N GLU A 81 -19.60 -37.57 -8.42
CA GLU A 81 -18.48 -38.11 -9.19
C GLU A 81 -17.97 -39.46 -8.70
N GLY A 82 -18.38 -39.90 -7.50
CA GLY A 82 -17.96 -41.17 -6.93
C GLY A 82 -17.78 -41.15 -5.41
N GLU A 83 -17.28 -42.25 -4.85
CA GLU A 83 -17.00 -42.41 -3.43
C GLU A 83 -15.52 -42.06 -3.14
N VAL A 84 -15.28 -41.21 -2.15
CA VAL A 84 -13.95 -40.92 -1.62
C VAL A 84 -13.81 -41.51 -0.23
N VAL A 85 -12.78 -42.32 -0.01
CA VAL A 85 -12.44 -42.90 1.30
C VAL A 85 -11.23 -42.21 1.88
N ILE A 86 -11.40 -41.63 3.06
CA ILE A 86 -10.31 -40.96 3.80
C ILE A 86 -9.99 -41.83 5.03
N SER A 87 -8.75 -42.29 5.13
CA SER A 87 -8.27 -43.18 6.20
C SER A 87 -7.14 -42.56 7.00
N PRO A 88 -7.43 -41.58 7.88
CA PRO A 88 -6.41 -40.89 8.67
C PRO A 88 -5.86 -41.79 9.78
N LYS A 89 -4.59 -41.57 10.12
CA LYS A 89 -3.95 -42.18 11.30
C LYS A 89 -3.74 -41.10 12.36
N PHE A 90 -4.31 -41.32 13.55
CA PHE A 90 -4.17 -40.39 14.67
C PHE A 90 -3.10 -40.86 15.65
N TYR A 91 -2.25 -39.94 16.07
CA TYR A 91 -1.16 -40.22 16.98
C TYR A 91 -1.42 -39.72 18.42
N ASN A 92 -2.31 -38.74 18.56
CA ASN A 92 -2.69 -38.15 19.84
C ASN A 92 -4.07 -37.49 19.74
N PRO A 93 -4.74 -37.14 20.88
CA PRO A 93 -6.04 -36.50 20.91
C PRO A 93 -6.10 -35.18 20.10
N ASP A 94 -5.05 -34.36 20.18
CA ASP A 94 -5.04 -33.06 19.48
C ASP A 94 -5.08 -33.23 17.96
N SER A 95 -4.37 -34.24 17.43
CA SER A 95 -4.40 -34.56 16.00
C SER A 95 -5.77 -35.07 15.56
N TYR A 96 -6.47 -35.78 16.42
CA TYR A 96 -7.85 -36.22 16.17
C TYR A 96 -8.83 -35.04 16.16
N LEU A 97 -8.78 -34.15 17.16
CA LEU A 97 -9.65 -32.96 17.21
C LEU A 97 -9.44 -32.03 16.03
N LYS A 98 -8.18 -31.79 15.65
CA LYS A 98 -7.86 -31.02 14.47
C LYS A 98 -8.46 -31.64 13.21
N TYR A 99 -8.34 -32.95 13.08
CA TYR A 99 -8.90 -33.68 11.94
C TYR A 99 -10.42 -33.58 11.89
N GLU A 100 -11.12 -33.76 13.03
CA GLU A 100 -12.57 -33.60 13.08
C GLU A 100 -13.02 -32.23 12.65
N HIS A 101 -12.30 -31.19 13.08
CA HIS A 101 -12.55 -29.83 12.65
C HIS A 101 -12.33 -29.67 11.14
N ASP A 102 -11.16 -30.05 10.63
CA ASP A 102 -10.80 -29.94 9.21
C ASP A 102 -11.77 -30.78 8.34
N PHE A 103 -12.24 -31.91 8.86
CA PHE A 103 -13.27 -32.74 8.20
C PHE A 103 -14.63 -32.06 8.13
N THR A 104 -15.06 -31.41 9.21
CA THR A 104 -16.31 -30.63 9.23
C THR A 104 -16.28 -29.51 8.21
N GLU A 105 -15.17 -28.79 8.11
CA GLU A 105 -14.96 -27.78 7.08
C GLU A 105 -15.05 -28.40 5.67
N THR A 106 -14.38 -29.54 5.47
CA THR A 106 -14.41 -30.27 4.18
C THR A 106 -15.82 -30.70 3.79
N ALA A 107 -16.54 -31.33 4.72
CA ALA A 107 -17.93 -31.76 4.50
C ALA A 107 -18.83 -30.56 4.16
N PHE A 108 -18.65 -29.44 4.85
CA PHE A 108 -19.36 -28.20 4.53
C PHE A 108 -19.09 -27.72 3.11
N LEU A 109 -17.80 -27.65 2.71
CA LEU A 109 -17.42 -27.18 1.37
C LEU A 109 -17.98 -28.06 0.26
N VAL A 110 -18.07 -29.36 0.50
CA VAL A 110 -18.63 -30.35 -0.44
C VAL A 110 -20.16 -30.32 -0.48
N CYS A 111 -20.81 -30.49 0.68
CA CYS A 111 -22.28 -30.59 0.75
C CYS A 111 -22.99 -29.28 0.38
N ASN A 112 -22.32 -28.15 0.47
CA ASN A 112 -22.89 -26.83 0.16
C ASN A 112 -22.33 -26.21 -1.12
N GLU A 113 -21.81 -27.03 -1.98
CA GLU A 113 -21.19 -26.64 -3.23
C GLU A 113 -22.07 -25.70 -4.07
N GLN A 114 -23.38 -26.01 -4.21
CA GLN A 114 -24.33 -25.18 -4.98
C GLN A 114 -24.67 -23.83 -4.32
N LYS A 115 -24.42 -23.69 -3.00
CA LYS A 115 -24.72 -22.50 -2.22
C LYS A 115 -23.45 -21.79 -1.74
N PHE A 116 -22.31 -22.12 -2.31
CA PHE A 116 -21.01 -21.62 -1.92
C PHE A 116 -20.98 -20.10 -1.83
N ASP A 117 -21.43 -19.41 -2.88
CA ASP A 117 -21.48 -17.96 -2.94
C ASP A 117 -22.36 -17.34 -1.85
N TYR A 118 -23.50 -17.95 -1.57
CA TYR A 118 -24.40 -17.49 -0.52
C TYR A 118 -23.75 -17.55 0.86
N TYR A 119 -23.06 -18.65 1.16
CA TYR A 119 -22.45 -18.83 2.48
C TYR A 119 -21.30 -17.89 2.72
N PHE A 120 -20.46 -17.65 1.71
CA PHE A 120 -19.31 -16.74 1.84
C PHE A 120 -19.61 -15.28 1.54
N SER A 121 -20.84 -14.92 1.19
CA SER A 121 -21.24 -13.53 0.88
C SER A 121 -21.03 -12.53 2.03
N THR A 122 -20.92 -13.01 3.27
CA THR A 122 -20.73 -12.16 4.47
C THR A 122 -19.26 -11.91 4.81
N THR A 123 -18.32 -12.64 4.21
CA THR A 123 -16.89 -12.55 4.55
C THR A 123 -16.30 -11.17 4.29
N ASP A 124 -16.72 -10.49 3.22
CA ASP A 124 -16.30 -9.10 2.94
C ASP A 124 -16.70 -8.13 4.07
N SER A 125 -17.94 -8.30 4.59
CA SER A 125 -18.42 -7.45 5.69
C SER A 125 -17.66 -7.73 6.99
N LEU A 126 -17.34 -8.99 7.27
CA LEU A 126 -16.52 -9.38 8.43
C LEU A 126 -15.11 -8.83 8.32
N PHE A 127 -14.51 -8.92 7.15
CA PHE A 127 -13.19 -8.36 6.90
C PHE A 127 -13.18 -6.83 7.01
N ASN A 128 -14.18 -6.16 6.44
CA ASN A 128 -14.32 -4.71 6.57
C ASN A 128 -14.50 -4.27 8.04
N ASN A 129 -15.27 -5.02 8.83
CA ASN A 129 -15.43 -4.76 10.26
C ASN A 129 -14.11 -4.92 11.02
N MET A 130 -13.31 -5.94 10.71
CA MET A 130 -11.99 -6.13 11.29
C MET A 130 -11.06 -4.95 10.99
N VAL A 131 -10.94 -4.56 9.72
CA VAL A 131 -10.08 -3.44 9.30
C VAL A 131 -10.54 -2.12 9.91
N THR A 132 -11.86 -1.90 9.98
CA THR A 132 -12.44 -0.72 10.64
C THR A 132 -12.14 -0.70 12.15
N ARG A 133 -12.18 -1.86 12.83
CA ARG A 133 -11.82 -1.98 14.26
C ARG A 133 -10.35 -1.66 14.50
N LEU A 134 -9.46 -1.90 13.56
CA LEU A 134 -8.06 -1.46 13.59
C LEU A 134 -7.92 0.06 13.39
N GLY A 135 -9.00 0.77 13.12
CA GLY A 135 -9.00 2.21 12.89
C GLY A 135 -8.54 2.61 11.49
N ILE A 136 -8.45 1.65 10.57
CA ILE A 136 -7.97 1.84 9.20
C ILE A 136 -9.17 2.00 8.27
N LYS A 137 -9.16 3.04 7.44
CA LYS A 137 -10.14 3.21 6.36
C LYS A 137 -9.54 2.67 5.08
N ALA A 138 -10.05 1.55 4.62
CA ALA A 138 -9.57 0.88 3.41
C ALA A 138 -10.72 0.22 2.67
N ASP A 139 -10.56 0.00 1.37
CA ASP A 139 -11.41 -0.90 0.63
C ASP A 139 -10.90 -2.33 0.77
N VAL A 140 -11.80 -3.24 1.10
CA VAL A 140 -11.44 -4.64 1.35
C VAL A 140 -12.32 -5.58 0.54
N ALA A 141 -11.76 -6.71 0.15
CA ALA A 141 -12.49 -7.83 -0.44
C ALA A 141 -11.92 -9.15 0.05
N THR A 142 -12.74 -10.18 0.08
CA THR A 142 -12.29 -11.53 0.36
C THR A 142 -12.48 -12.41 -0.88
N THR A 143 -11.55 -13.33 -1.09
CA THR A 143 -11.66 -14.35 -2.12
C THR A 143 -11.54 -15.71 -1.47
N VAL A 144 -12.54 -16.54 -1.69
CA VAL A 144 -12.57 -17.92 -1.18
C VAL A 144 -12.44 -18.87 -2.35
N TYR A 145 -11.52 -19.80 -2.22
CA TYR A 145 -11.26 -20.83 -3.22
C TYR A 145 -11.58 -22.20 -2.66
N ALA A 146 -12.08 -23.10 -3.49
CA ALA A 146 -12.24 -24.50 -3.15
C ALA A 146 -11.77 -25.40 -4.28
N LYS A 147 -11.17 -26.55 -3.91
CA LYS A 147 -10.76 -27.64 -4.80
C LYS A 147 -11.86 -28.69 -4.84
N SER A 148 -11.96 -29.42 -5.94
CA SER A 148 -12.73 -30.66 -5.96
C SER A 148 -12.08 -31.67 -5.02
N LEU A 149 -12.89 -32.27 -4.14
CA LEU A 149 -12.39 -33.29 -3.24
C LEU A 149 -11.99 -34.55 -4.04
N PHE A 150 -12.72 -34.84 -5.10
CA PHE A 150 -12.44 -35.97 -5.99
C PHE A 150 -11.06 -35.83 -6.67
N ASP A 151 -10.72 -34.64 -7.15
CA ASP A 151 -9.41 -34.39 -7.76
C ASP A 151 -8.25 -34.42 -6.76
N MET A 152 -8.54 -34.20 -5.46
CA MET A 152 -7.56 -34.33 -4.40
C MET A 152 -7.26 -35.76 -4.00
N PHE A 153 -8.27 -36.63 -3.99
CA PHE A 153 -8.15 -38.02 -3.57
C PHE A 153 -8.24 -38.95 -4.79
N VAL A 154 -7.15 -39.04 -5.55
CA VAL A 154 -7.09 -39.82 -6.81
C VAL A 154 -7.03 -41.35 -6.54
N SER A 155 -6.55 -41.77 -5.35
CA SER A 155 -6.52 -43.16 -4.90
C SER A 155 -6.48 -43.23 -3.37
N GLU A 156 -6.83 -44.40 -2.79
CA GLU A 156 -6.83 -44.62 -1.34
C GLU A 156 -5.50 -44.25 -0.63
N ASP A 157 -4.38 -44.33 -1.33
CA ASP A 157 -3.02 -44.10 -0.77
C ASP A 157 -2.35 -42.79 -1.28
N SER A 158 -2.95 -42.05 -2.20
CA SER A 158 -2.31 -40.88 -2.79
C SER A 158 -3.22 -39.66 -2.84
N MET A 159 -2.76 -38.61 -2.21
CA MET A 159 -3.44 -37.32 -2.22
C MET A 159 -2.73 -36.31 -3.13
N ASN A 160 -3.47 -35.74 -4.05
CA ASN A 160 -2.98 -34.67 -4.92
C ASN A 160 -3.16 -33.29 -4.26
N VAL A 161 -2.18 -32.86 -3.47
CA VAL A 161 -2.17 -31.54 -2.81
C VAL A 161 -2.20 -30.40 -3.83
N ASN A 162 -1.74 -30.64 -5.06
CA ASN A 162 -1.68 -29.65 -6.13
C ASN A 162 -2.93 -29.64 -7.04
N ALA A 163 -4.01 -30.32 -6.63
CA ALA A 163 -5.28 -30.26 -7.36
C ALA A 163 -5.68 -28.77 -7.60
N PRO A 164 -6.21 -28.46 -8.80
CA PRO A 164 -6.59 -27.09 -9.13
C PRO A 164 -7.79 -26.64 -8.30
N TYR A 165 -7.87 -25.33 -8.05
CA TYR A 165 -9.08 -24.74 -7.50
C TYR A 165 -10.15 -24.70 -8.60
N VAL A 166 -11.27 -25.34 -8.35
CA VAL A 166 -12.39 -25.44 -9.31
C VAL A 166 -13.46 -24.38 -9.05
N ARG A 167 -13.48 -23.82 -7.86
CA ARG A 167 -14.42 -22.77 -7.46
C ARG A 167 -13.74 -21.59 -6.85
N THR A 168 -14.29 -20.42 -7.14
CA THR A 168 -13.83 -19.14 -6.58
C THR A 168 -15.07 -18.31 -6.29
N PHE A 169 -15.18 -17.84 -5.06
CA PHE A 169 -16.11 -16.79 -4.68
C PHE A 169 -15.35 -15.51 -4.44
N GLN A 170 -15.80 -14.44 -5.07
CA GLN A 170 -15.31 -13.09 -4.88
C GLN A 170 -16.47 -12.12 -5.11
N ALA A 171 -16.91 -11.43 -4.05
CA ALA A 171 -18.08 -10.55 -4.14
C ALA A 171 -17.76 -9.26 -4.91
N ARG A 172 -16.53 -8.75 -4.79
CA ARG A 172 -16.04 -7.58 -5.51
C ARG A 172 -14.55 -7.67 -5.77
N GLU A 173 -14.10 -6.99 -6.80
CA GLU A 173 -12.69 -6.87 -7.13
C GLU A 173 -12.11 -5.63 -6.44
N VAL A 174 -11.01 -5.81 -5.71
CA VAL A 174 -10.23 -4.74 -5.07
C VAL A 174 -8.78 -4.94 -5.47
N GLU A 175 -8.14 -3.90 -6.00
CA GLU A 175 -6.72 -3.92 -6.31
C GLU A 175 -5.95 -3.43 -5.09
N GLY A 176 -4.99 -4.22 -4.57
CA GLY A 176 -4.22 -3.81 -3.41
C GLY A 176 -3.33 -4.90 -2.83
N PHE A 177 -3.02 -4.75 -1.55
CA PHE A 177 -2.26 -5.73 -0.80
C PHE A 177 -3.08 -7.00 -0.56
N THR A 178 -2.49 -8.15 -0.82
CA THR A 178 -3.11 -9.45 -0.60
C THR A 178 -2.54 -10.08 0.68
N THR A 179 -3.43 -10.50 1.60
CA THR A 179 -3.03 -11.20 2.82
C THR A 179 -2.52 -12.61 2.52
N ASP A 180 -1.86 -13.21 3.47
CA ASP A 180 -1.57 -14.64 3.41
C ASP A 180 -2.89 -15.44 3.41
N SER A 181 -2.88 -16.57 2.74
CA SER A 181 -4.04 -17.45 2.71
C SER A 181 -4.24 -18.19 4.03
N VAL A 182 -5.49 -18.32 4.45
CA VAL A 182 -5.91 -19.21 5.52
C VAL A 182 -6.51 -20.46 4.89
N SER A 183 -5.93 -21.61 5.19
CA SER A 183 -6.41 -22.91 4.66
C SER A 183 -7.66 -23.37 5.39
N LEU A 184 -8.59 -23.95 4.66
CA LEU A 184 -9.84 -24.52 5.14
C LEU A 184 -9.91 -25.99 4.72
N GLY A 185 -10.48 -26.81 5.60
CA GLY A 185 -10.70 -28.24 5.33
C GLY A 185 -9.41 -29.07 5.30
N ILE A 186 -9.61 -30.35 5.04
CA ILE A 186 -8.52 -31.33 5.01
C ILE A 186 -7.53 -30.96 3.91
N CYS A 187 -6.25 -30.86 4.32
CA CYS A 187 -5.14 -30.62 3.40
C CYS A 187 -5.28 -29.37 2.51
N GLY A 188 -6.00 -28.35 3.00
CA GLY A 188 -6.19 -27.12 2.27
C GLY A 188 -7.09 -27.28 1.05
N GLN A 189 -8.16 -28.04 1.16
CA GLN A 189 -9.22 -28.13 0.16
C GLN A 189 -9.75 -26.76 -0.20
N GLY A 190 -9.98 -25.91 0.81
CA GLY A 190 -10.33 -24.52 0.63
C GLY A 190 -9.22 -23.60 1.09
N LYS A 191 -9.30 -22.34 0.66
CA LYS A 191 -8.52 -21.23 1.22
C LYS A 191 -9.31 -19.94 1.12
N ILE A 192 -9.11 -19.06 2.10
CA ILE A 192 -9.61 -17.69 2.07
C ILE A 192 -8.43 -16.73 2.05
N ILE A 193 -8.55 -15.69 1.25
CA ILE A 193 -7.55 -14.62 1.08
C ILE A 193 -8.27 -13.28 1.18
N GLY A 194 -7.67 -12.32 1.87
CA GLY A 194 -8.14 -10.93 1.90
C GLY A 194 -7.34 -10.07 0.95
N THR A 195 -7.98 -9.12 0.31
CA THR A 195 -7.33 -8.05 -0.46
C THR A 195 -7.74 -6.71 0.12
N VAL A 196 -6.77 -5.80 0.30
CA VAL A 196 -6.96 -4.50 0.96
C VAL A 196 -6.31 -3.41 0.13
N ASP A 197 -7.07 -2.38 -0.20
CA ASP A 197 -6.55 -1.13 -0.74
C ASP A 197 -6.58 -0.05 0.34
N ILE A 198 -5.39 0.34 0.82
CA ILE A 198 -5.22 1.38 1.83
C ILE A 198 -4.87 2.68 1.12
N PRO A 199 -5.74 3.70 1.15
CA PRO A 199 -5.42 4.96 0.51
C PRO A 199 -4.21 5.63 1.15
N ALA A 200 -3.37 6.28 0.35
CA ALA A 200 -2.16 6.95 0.81
C ALA A 200 -2.41 7.95 1.96
N SER A 201 -3.59 8.57 1.98
CA SER A 201 -4.00 9.48 3.06
C SER A 201 -4.08 8.80 4.44
N GLU A 202 -4.52 7.54 4.50
CA GLU A 202 -4.57 6.79 5.78
C GLU A 202 -3.17 6.36 6.21
N ILE A 203 -2.30 5.96 5.28
CA ILE A 203 -0.90 5.65 5.58
C ILE A 203 -0.21 6.89 6.17
N ILE A 204 -0.34 8.06 5.51
CA ILE A 204 0.25 9.32 5.98
C ILE A 204 -0.32 9.73 7.35
N LYS A 205 -1.61 9.53 7.57
CA LYS A 205 -2.26 9.86 8.83
C LYS A 205 -1.69 9.04 10.02
N GLY A 206 -1.38 7.77 9.80
CA GLY A 206 -0.80 6.88 10.80
C GLY A 206 0.70 7.08 11.05
N MET A 207 1.45 7.68 10.09
CA MET A 207 2.88 7.93 10.23
C MET A 207 3.22 8.73 11.50
N GLU A 208 4.40 8.49 12.05
CA GLU A 208 4.90 9.26 13.18
C GLU A 208 4.91 10.78 12.92
N PRO A 209 4.62 11.61 13.95
CA PRO A 209 4.61 13.07 13.80
C PRO A 209 5.91 13.62 13.20
N LEU A 210 7.06 13.04 13.58
CA LEU A 210 8.37 13.46 13.09
C LEU A 210 8.48 13.30 11.56
N ALA A 211 8.00 12.18 11.03
CA ALA A 211 8.02 11.91 9.59
C ALA A 211 7.11 12.89 8.80
N LYS A 212 5.98 13.27 9.37
CA LYS A 212 5.08 14.31 8.80
C LYS A 212 5.77 15.67 8.75
N TRP A 213 6.48 16.06 9.83
CA TRP A 213 7.21 17.32 9.89
C TRP A 213 8.38 17.39 8.91
N GLN A 214 9.00 16.27 8.56
CA GLN A 214 10.03 16.21 7.53
C GLN A 214 9.50 16.72 6.19
N PHE A 215 8.28 16.35 5.80
CA PHE A 215 7.66 16.84 4.57
C PHE A 215 7.40 18.35 4.62
N VAL A 216 6.89 18.86 5.75
CA VAL A 216 6.67 20.30 5.94
C VAL A 216 7.99 21.07 5.91
N ALA A 217 9.04 20.55 6.57
CA ALA A 217 10.37 21.14 6.56
C ALA A 217 10.96 21.20 5.14
N LEU A 218 10.81 20.14 4.35
CA LEU A 218 11.23 20.11 2.95
C LEU A 218 10.51 21.18 2.12
N ALA A 219 9.19 21.27 2.26
CA ALA A 219 8.38 22.26 1.55
C ALA A 219 8.82 23.69 1.92
N LEU A 220 9.09 23.95 3.20
CA LEU A 220 9.59 25.24 3.68
C LEU A 220 10.99 25.55 3.14
N ILE A 221 11.91 24.59 3.14
CA ILE A 221 13.25 24.76 2.56
C ILE A 221 13.15 25.16 1.09
N VAL A 222 12.33 24.47 0.30
CA VAL A 222 12.13 24.79 -1.12
C VAL A 222 11.51 26.17 -1.29
N LEU A 223 10.49 26.49 -0.51
CA LEU A 223 9.73 27.75 -0.61
C LEU A 223 10.56 28.96 -0.20
N LEU A 224 11.41 28.85 0.82
CA LEU A 224 12.24 29.93 1.30
C LEU A 224 13.53 30.10 0.48
N TYR A 225 14.05 28.98 -0.03
CA TYR A 225 15.34 28.99 -0.72
C TYR A 225 15.25 29.46 -2.16
N LEU A 226 14.19 29.12 -2.88
CA LEU A 226 13.98 29.59 -4.27
C LEU A 226 13.98 31.13 -4.35
N PRO A 227 13.20 31.86 -3.53
CA PRO A 227 13.29 33.33 -3.50
C PRO A 227 14.66 33.85 -3.10
N ALA A 228 15.32 33.24 -2.10
CA ALA A 228 16.64 33.67 -1.63
C ALA A 228 17.73 33.62 -2.72
N ILE A 229 17.55 32.73 -3.71
CA ILE A 229 18.45 32.66 -4.87
C ILE A 229 18.09 33.67 -5.96
N TYR A 230 16.79 33.79 -6.25
CA TYR A 230 16.31 34.59 -7.38
C TYR A 230 16.30 36.10 -7.07
N VAL A 231 15.87 36.46 -5.87
CA VAL A 231 15.74 37.89 -5.48
C VAL A 231 17.08 38.62 -5.51
N PRO A 232 18.22 38.14 -4.91
CA PRO A 232 19.48 38.81 -5.00
C PRO A 232 20.02 38.95 -6.41
N LYS A 233 19.82 37.94 -7.27
CA LYS A 233 20.24 38.04 -8.69
C LYS A 233 19.44 39.10 -9.43
N ARG A 234 18.13 39.14 -9.22
CA ARG A 234 17.24 40.12 -9.84
C ARG A 234 17.55 41.55 -9.33
N LEU A 235 17.78 41.69 -8.02
CA LEU A 235 18.16 42.98 -7.43
C LEU A 235 19.50 43.45 -7.99
N ARG A 236 20.54 42.59 -8.09
CA ARG A 236 21.83 42.96 -8.70
C ARG A 236 21.69 43.32 -10.18
N TYR A 237 20.83 42.58 -10.90
CA TYR A 237 20.53 42.89 -12.30
C TYR A 237 19.86 44.26 -12.39
N MET A 238 18.87 44.57 -11.54
CA MET A 238 18.18 45.86 -11.50
C MET A 238 19.06 47.01 -11.03
N GLN A 239 20.05 46.77 -10.15
CA GLN A 239 21.02 47.76 -9.76
C GLN A 239 21.89 48.27 -10.91
N ASN A 240 22.13 47.43 -11.91
CA ASN A 240 22.89 47.76 -13.11
C ASN A 240 22.02 48.30 -14.25
N VAL A 241 20.71 48.45 -14.03
CA VAL A 241 19.77 49.08 -14.96
C VAL A 241 19.43 50.46 -14.42
N LYS A 242 19.70 51.52 -15.20
CA LYS A 242 19.44 52.89 -14.80
C LYS A 242 18.50 53.53 -15.82
N PHE A 243 17.60 54.37 -15.30
CA PHE A 243 16.69 55.15 -16.13
C PHE A 243 17.08 56.60 -16.05
N ILE A 244 17.31 57.25 -17.20
CA ILE A 244 17.61 58.65 -17.29
C ILE A 244 16.64 59.28 -18.29
N GLY A 245 15.68 60.04 -17.77
CA GLY A 245 14.54 60.50 -18.59
C GLY A 245 13.84 59.34 -19.29
N ASN A 246 13.69 59.43 -20.59
CA ASN A 246 13.01 58.41 -21.44
C ASN A 246 13.99 57.34 -21.96
N THR A 247 15.16 57.20 -21.35
CA THR A 247 16.19 56.26 -21.78
C THR A 247 16.50 55.25 -20.69
N CYS A 248 16.52 53.96 -21.04
CA CYS A 248 16.92 52.90 -20.15
C CYS A 248 18.32 52.39 -20.51
N ILE A 249 19.23 52.41 -19.56
CA ILE A 249 20.61 51.95 -19.72
C ILE A 249 20.77 50.64 -18.94
N ASP A 250 21.05 49.57 -19.66
CA ASP A 250 21.35 48.27 -19.06
C ASP A 250 22.88 48.01 -19.13
N PHE A 251 23.53 48.16 -18.02
CA PHE A 251 24.97 47.91 -17.89
C PHE A 251 25.34 46.42 -17.81
N ASN A 252 24.34 45.53 -17.70
CA ASN A 252 24.61 44.10 -17.79
C ASN A 252 24.84 43.66 -19.25
N THR A 253 24.13 44.28 -20.16
CA THR A 253 24.21 44.00 -21.61
C THR A 253 24.91 45.11 -22.37
N ASN A 254 25.38 46.13 -21.70
CA ASN A 254 25.99 47.33 -22.28
C ASN A 254 25.11 47.95 -23.39
N THR A 255 23.81 48.02 -23.16
CA THR A 255 22.83 48.46 -24.16
C THR A 255 21.99 49.63 -23.63
N VAL A 256 21.83 50.65 -24.44
CA VAL A 256 20.96 51.78 -24.20
C VAL A 256 19.70 51.61 -25.03
N TYR A 257 18.54 51.68 -24.38
CA TYR A 257 17.22 51.59 -24.99
C TYR A 257 16.57 52.97 -24.96
N TYR A 258 16.14 53.43 -26.12
CA TYR A 258 15.41 54.66 -26.27
C TYR A 258 13.90 54.42 -26.30
N TRP A 259 13.10 55.40 -25.87
CA TRP A 259 11.65 55.33 -25.85
C TRP A 259 11.01 55.04 -27.23
N ASN A 260 11.67 55.52 -28.31
CA ASN A 260 11.21 55.26 -29.69
C ASN A 260 11.51 53.84 -30.21
N GLY A 261 11.90 52.93 -29.34
CA GLY A 261 12.27 51.56 -29.68
C GLY A 261 13.69 51.38 -30.23
N GLY A 262 14.45 52.44 -30.39
CA GLY A 262 15.85 52.39 -30.79
C GLY A 262 16.73 51.76 -29.70
N LYS A 263 17.76 51.05 -30.11
CA LYS A 263 18.76 50.50 -29.19
C LYS A 263 20.16 50.80 -29.68
N LEU A 264 21.08 51.13 -28.77
CA LEU A 264 22.48 51.35 -29.04
C LEU A 264 23.34 50.45 -28.14
N SER A 265 24.16 49.60 -28.74
CA SER A 265 25.11 48.78 -28.00
C SER A 265 26.40 49.61 -27.75
N LEU A 266 26.84 49.64 -26.52
CA LEU A 266 28.05 50.28 -26.09
C LEU A 266 29.22 49.29 -26.06
N THR A 267 30.42 49.77 -26.39
CA THR A 267 31.63 48.99 -26.10
C THR A 267 31.90 49.03 -24.60
N ASP A 268 32.59 48.04 -24.04
CA ASP A 268 32.85 47.92 -22.61
C ASP A 268 33.45 49.22 -22.01
N LYS A 269 34.41 49.80 -22.69
CA LYS A 269 35.00 51.10 -22.25
C LYS A 269 34.00 52.25 -22.23
N ARG A 270 33.08 52.32 -23.20
CA ARG A 270 32.05 53.37 -23.22
C ARG A 270 31.01 53.14 -22.15
N ALA A 271 30.64 51.89 -21.89
CA ALA A 271 29.71 51.52 -20.83
C ALA A 271 30.29 51.85 -19.45
N GLU A 272 31.58 51.59 -19.22
CA GLU A 272 32.27 51.91 -17.99
C GLU A 272 32.33 53.44 -17.73
N VAL A 273 32.69 54.23 -18.72
CA VAL A 273 32.69 55.68 -18.64
C VAL A 273 31.28 56.21 -18.38
N LEU A 274 30.28 55.71 -19.09
CA LEU A 274 28.87 56.10 -18.89
C LEU A 274 28.40 55.73 -17.47
N LYS A 275 28.80 54.60 -16.95
CA LYS A 275 28.47 54.15 -15.58
C LYS A 275 29.06 55.10 -14.54
N MET A 276 30.34 55.53 -14.71
CA MET A 276 30.96 56.51 -13.83
C MET A 276 30.19 57.83 -13.80
N PHE A 277 29.74 58.32 -14.96
CA PHE A 277 28.91 59.53 -15.04
C PHE A 277 27.57 59.38 -14.37
N VAL A 278 26.87 58.24 -14.59
CA VAL A 278 25.55 57.98 -14.00
C VAL A 278 25.64 57.81 -12.48
N ASP A 279 26.69 57.16 -11.98
CA ASP A 279 26.89 56.93 -10.55
C ASP A 279 27.43 58.21 -9.82
N SER A 280 28.14 59.09 -10.50
CA SER A 280 28.64 60.35 -9.95
C SER A 280 27.64 61.51 -10.01
N ALA A 281 26.53 61.38 -10.69
CA ALA A 281 25.48 62.40 -10.81
C ALA A 281 24.17 61.99 -10.11
N PRO A 282 24.13 61.81 -8.76
CA PRO A 282 22.96 61.29 -8.05
C PRO A 282 21.76 62.22 -8.02
N GLU A 283 21.90 63.49 -8.40
CA GLU A 283 20.88 64.52 -8.15
C GLU A 283 20.02 64.90 -9.36
N TYR A 284 20.31 64.40 -10.56
CA TYR A 284 19.42 64.66 -11.71
C TYR A 284 18.27 63.64 -11.79
N ARG A 285 17.45 63.64 -10.72
CA ARG A 285 16.10 63.07 -10.80
C ARG A 285 15.17 64.18 -11.31
N LEU A 286 14.89 64.16 -12.58
CA LEU A 286 13.73 64.82 -13.15
C LEU A 286 12.48 63.92 -12.98
#